data_1192210c89fa48ee52e3af4f3b20a97c
#
_entry.id   1192210c89fa48ee52e3af4f3b20a97c
#
_cell.length_a   1.000
_cell.length_b   1.000
_cell.length_c   1.000
_cell.angle_alpha   90.00
_cell.angle_beta   90.00
_cell.angle_gamma   90.00
#
_symmetry.space_group_name_H-M   'P 1'
#
loop_
_entity.id
_entity.type
_entity.pdbx_description
1 polymer ?
#
loop_
_entity_poly.entity_id
_entity_poly.type
_entity_poly.pdbx_seq_one_letter_code
_entity_poly.pdbx_strand_id
1 'polypeptide(L)'
;MTSNRRTPGAHWRHRPLSFTKDSTTLRRLLTALNRHYPIDFATISRTVTDALTLQLPLPARAWVDVTTLKLRGHLQLLLCEYDGDTEDPRILALHRDAYRLLALCDVFDEATPPLHAYEQMRALAETTRSFADLHERREPDQ
;
A
#
# COMPACT_ATOMS: atom_id res chain seq x y z
N MET A 1 -24.66 -16.22 -39.90
CA MET A 1 -25.63 -15.70 -39.22
C MET A 1 -25.65 -15.89 -37.72
N THR A 2 -25.54 -16.97 -37.33
CA THR A 2 -25.68 -17.27 -35.95
C THR A 2 -24.48 -16.96 -35.10
N SER A 3 -23.41 -16.72 -35.75
CA SER A 3 -22.16 -16.57 -35.04
C SER A 3 -22.08 -15.35 -34.16
N ASN A 4 -22.83 -14.37 -34.45
CA ASN A 4 -22.66 -13.13 -33.74
C ASN A 4 -22.99 -13.20 -32.27
N ARG A 5 -23.72 -14.18 -31.91
CA ARG A 5 -24.13 -14.24 -30.54
C ARG A 5 -23.00 -14.41 -29.58
N ARG A 6 -22.00 -15.09 -30.00
CA ARG A 6 -20.92 -15.40 -29.11
C ARG A 6 -20.08 -14.22 -28.79
N THR A 7 -19.96 -13.35 -29.73
CA THR A 7 -19.11 -12.19 -29.56
C THR A 7 -19.43 -11.38 -28.32
N PRO A 8 -20.67 -11.06 -28.05
CA PRO A 8 -20.97 -10.31 -26.84
C PRO A 8 -20.53 -11.00 -25.59
N GLY A 9 -20.63 -12.29 -25.53
CA GLY A 9 -20.23 -13.00 -24.37
C GLY A 9 -18.74 -12.90 -24.11
N ALA A 10 -17.97 -12.92 -25.17
CA ALA A 10 -16.53 -12.82 -25.04
C ALA A 10 -16.13 -11.48 -24.46
N HIS A 11 -16.81 -10.42 -24.87
CA HIS A 11 -16.49 -9.10 -24.34
C HIS A 11 -16.68 -9.02 -22.85
N TRP A 12 -17.68 -9.66 -22.38
CA TRP A 12 -17.95 -9.64 -20.95
C TRP A 12 -16.81 -10.12 -20.13
N ARG A 13 -16.17 -11.15 -20.58
CA ARG A 13 -15.11 -11.75 -19.81
C ARG A 13 -13.90 -10.86 -19.68
N HIS A 14 -13.64 -10.07 -20.70
CA HIS A 14 -12.45 -9.25 -20.67
C HIS A 14 -12.58 -8.04 -19.77
N ARG A 15 -13.79 -7.55 -19.62
CA ARG A 15 -13.97 -6.34 -18.85
C ARG A 15 -13.51 -6.43 -17.41
N PRO A 16 -13.86 -7.48 -16.68
CA PRO A 16 -13.41 -7.55 -15.29
C PRO A 16 -11.92 -7.50 -15.15
N LEU A 17 -11.21 -8.12 -16.08
CA LEU A 17 -9.76 -8.12 -16.00
C LEU A 17 -9.18 -6.73 -16.21
N SER A 18 -9.72 -6.00 -17.16
CA SER A 18 -9.27 -4.64 -17.39
C SER A 18 -9.55 -3.77 -16.20
N PHE A 19 -10.69 -3.98 -15.59
CA PHE A 19 -11.13 -3.20 -14.47
C PHE A 19 -10.17 -3.31 -13.29
N THR A 20 -9.67 -4.51 -13.04
CA THR A 20 -8.79 -4.71 -11.88
C THR A 20 -7.46 -4.01 -12.02
N LYS A 21 -7.08 -3.63 -13.23
CA LYS A 21 -5.83 -2.93 -13.45
C LYS A 21 -5.96 -1.43 -13.32
N ASP A 22 -7.15 -0.95 -13.14
CA ASP A 22 -7.38 0.49 -13.06
C ASP A 22 -7.07 1.00 -11.67
N SER A 23 -5.91 1.61 -11.52
CA SER A 23 -5.48 2.13 -10.24
C SER A 23 -6.37 3.28 -9.76
N THR A 24 -6.94 4.03 -10.68
CA THR A 24 -7.86 5.11 -10.30
C THR A 24 -9.10 4.55 -9.64
N THR A 25 -9.65 3.48 -10.19
CA THR A 25 -10.82 2.84 -9.61
C THR A 25 -10.52 2.27 -8.24
N LEU A 26 -9.37 1.59 -8.10
CA LEU A 26 -8.96 1.07 -6.81
C LEU A 26 -8.81 2.17 -5.78
N ARG A 27 -8.23 3.29 -6.19
CA ARG A 27 -8.05 4.42 -5.29
C ARG A 27 -9.38 4.99 -4.82
N ARG A 28 -10.34 5.08 -5.72
CA ARG A 28 -11.67 5.55 -5.35
C ARG A 28 -12.35 4.63 -4.38
N LEU A 29 -12.19 3.32 -4.58
CA LEU A 29 -12.77 2.35 -3.66
C LEU A 29 -12.17 2.47 -2.28
N LEU A 30 -10.85 2.60 -2.20
CA LEU A 30 -10.18 2.75 -0.92
C LEU A 30 -10.60 4.05 -0.23
N THR A 31 -10.74 5.13 -0.98
CA THR A 31 -11.20 6.39 -0.42
C THR A 31 -12.61 6.26 0.12
N ALA A 32 -13.48 5.57 -0.63
CA ALA A 32 -14.86 5.37 -0.17
C ALA A 32 -14.90 4.53 1.09
N LEU A 33 -14.06 3.51 1.18
CA LEU A 33 -13.98 2.70 2.39
C LEU A 33 -13.52 3.53 3.57
N ASN A 34 -12.57 4.42 3.36
CA ASN A 34 -12.07 5.28 4.42
C ASN A 34 -13.13 6.20 5.00
N ARG A 35 -14.10 6.60 4.20
CA ARG A 35 -15.16 7.45 4.71
C ARG A 35 -16.04 6.74 5.72
N HIS A 36 -16.24 5.43 5.50
CA HIS A 36 -17.06 4.63 6.40
C HIS A 36 -16.25 4.01 7.53
N TYR A 37 -14.98 3.75 7.26
CA TYR A 37 -14.09 3.07 8.18
C TYR A 37 -12.84 3.93 8.35
N PRO A 38 -12.83 4.83 9.33
CA PRO A 38 -11.68 5.71 9.54
C PRO A 38 -10.39 4.90 9.70
N ILE A 39 -9.30 5.50 9.30
CA ILE A 39 -7.99 4.87 9.42
C ILE A 39 -7.68 4.67 10.89
N ASP A 40 -7.31 3.45 11.24
CA ASP A 40 -6.95 3.11 12.62
C ASP A 40 -5.46 3.38 12.81
N PHE A 41 -5.15 4.61 13.20
CA PHE A 41 -3.76 5.01 13.40
C PHE A 41 -3.06 4.28 14.53
N ALA A 42 -3.82 3.84 15.53
CA ALA A 42 -3.23 3.06 16.60
C ALA A 42 -2.70 1.73 16.10
N THR A 43 -3.45 1.07 15.23
CA THR A 43 -3.01 -0.18 14.63
C THR A 43 -1.81 0.03 13.71
N ILE A 44 -1.86 1.09 12.90
CA ILE A 44 -0.73 1.42 12.01
C ILE A 44 0.53 1.68 12.83
N SER A 45 0.41 2.48 13.87
CA SER A 45 1.53 2.81 14.73
C SER A 45 2.13 1.57 15.38
N ARG A 46 1.29 0.65 15.81
CA ARG A 46 1.76 -0.59 16.42
C ARG A 46 2.52 -1.44 15.41
N THR A 47 1.99 -1.58 14.21
CA THR A 47 2.65 -2.36 13.16
C THR A 47 4.01 -1.74 12.82
N VAL A 48 4.05 -0.41 12.69
CA VAL A 48 5.29 0.30 12.40
C VAL A 48 6.32 0.09 13.52
N THR A 49 5.88 0.22 14.76
CA THR A 49 6.77 0.04 15.91
C THR A 49 7.33 -1.37 15.93
N ASP A 50 6.49 -2.37 15.70
CA ASP A 50 6.95 -3.76 15.70
C ASP A 50 7.98 -3.99 14.59
N ALA A 51 7.72 -3.42 13.42
CA ALA A 51 8.61 -3.60 12.28
C ALA A 51 9.96 -2.91 12.49
N LEU A 52 9.95 -1.77 13.16
CA LEU A 52 11.18 -0.98 13.35
C LEU A 52 11.95 -1.34 14.61
N THR A 53 11.37 -2.14 15.50
CA THR A 53 12.08 -2.59 16.67
C THR A 53 13.24 -3.49 16.25
N LEU A 54 14.44 -3.15 16.70
CA LEU A 54 15.62 -3.91 16.32
C LEU A 54 15.53 -5.31 16.89
N GLN A 55 15.78 -6.30 16.04
CA GLN A 55 15.74 -7.69 16.42
C GLN A 55 17.01 -8.40 16.01
N LEU A 56 17.57 -9.16 16.93
CA LEU A 56 18.73 -9.99 16.69
C LEU A 56 18.46 -11.35 17.31
N PRO A 57 18.52 -12.41 16.52
CA PRO A 57 18.84 -12.47 15.11
C PRO A 57 17.67 -12.02 14.23
N LEU A 58 17.82 -12.16 12.91
CA LEU A 58 16.76 -11.83 11.97
C LEU A 58 15.46 -12.55 12.33
N PRO A 59 14.32 -11.86 12.23
CA PRO A 59 13.03 -12.50 12.49
C PRO A 59 12.74 -13.60 11.46
N ALA A 60 11.82 -14.48 11.83
CA ALA A 60 11.36 -15.52 10.92
C ALA A 60 10.80 -14.89 9.64
N ARG A 61 11.06 -15.52 8.50
CA ARG A 61 10.59 -15.00 7.21
C ARG A 61 9.08 -14.88 7.18
N ALA A 62 8.38 -15.83 7.79
CA ALA A 62 6.91 -15.78 7.80
C ALA A 62 6.41 -14.51 8.49
N TRP A 63 7.05 -14.14 9.59
CA TRP A 63 6.68 -12.92 10.30
C TRP A 63 6.98 -11.67 9.45
N VAL A 64 8.12 -11.66 8.78
CA VAL A 64 8.51 -10.56 7.91
C VAL A 64 7.50 -10.41 6.79
N ASP A 65 7.09 -11.50 6.17
CA ASP A 65 6.15 -11.45 5.05
C ASP A 65 4.77 -10.96 5.50
N VAL A 66 4.27 -11.41 6.63
CA VAL A 66 2.99 -10.96 7.15
C VAL A 66 3.04 -9.49 7.51
N THR A 67 4.12 -9.06 8.15
CA THR A 67 4.27 -7.66 8.54
C THR A 67 4.37 -6.77 7.30
N THR A 68 5.07 -7.23 6.27
CA THR A 68 5.18 -6.49 5.01
C THR A 68 3.79 -6.31 4.39
N LEU A 69 2.96 -7.34 4.40
CA LEU A 69 1.60 -7.24 3.86
C LEU A 69 0.78 -6.22 4.63
N LYS A 70 0.88 -6.22 5.95
CA LYS A 70 0.17 -5.23 6.77
C LYS A 70 0.63 -3.82 6.44
N LEU A 71 1.93 -3.62 6.30
CA LEU A 71 2.47 -2.31 5.98
C LEU A 71 2.06 -1.85 4.60
N ARG A 72 2.00 -2.76 3.63
CA ARG A 72 1.49 -2.42 2.29
C ARG A 72 0.08 -1.87 2.38
N GLY A 73 -0.78 -2.58 3.11
CA GLY A 73 -2.16 -2.14 3.26
C GLY A 73 -2.26 -0.79 3.94
N HIS A 74 -1.51 -0.61 5.01
CA HIS A 74 -1.52 0.68 5.73
C HIS A 74 -1.04 1.82 4.83
N LEU A 75 0.05 1.58 4.11
CA LEU A 75 0.62 2.61 3.25
C LEU A 75 -0.33 2.97 2.12
N GLN A 76 -1.01 1.98 1.54
CA GLN A 76 -1.97 2.24 0.48
C GLN A 76 -3.14 3.10 0.97
N LEU A 77 -3.61 2.83 2.18
CA LEU A 77 -4.68 3.65 2.78
C LEU A 77 -4.22 5.08 3.00
N LEU A 78 -3.01 5.25 3.52
CA LEU A 78 -2.47 6.58 3.76
C LEU A 78 -2.26 7.34 2.46
N LEU A 79 -1.80 6.66 1.42
CA LEU A 79 -1.63 7.30 0.12
C LEU A 79 -2.94 7.82 -0.43
N CYS A 80 -4.05 7.11 -0.19
CA CYS A 80 -5.35 7.58 -0.64
C CYS A 80 -5.75 8.89 0.03
N GLU A 81 -5.34 9.08 1.27
CA GLU A 81 -5.65 10.31 1.99
C GLU A 81 -4.89 11.52 1.46
N TYR A 82 -3.69 11.30 0.95
CA TYR A 82 -2.82 12.40 0.52
C TYR A 82 -2.67 12.46 -0.99
N ASP A 83 -3.68 11.96 -1.69
CA ASP A 83 -3.58 11.86 -3.12
C ASP A 83 -3.69 13.22 -3.78
N GLY A 84 -2.63 13.60 -4.42
CA GLY A 84 -2.71 14.45 -5.58
C GLY A 84 -2.65 15.96 -5.45
N ASP A 85 -2.96 16.52 -4.32
CA ASP A 85 -3.16 17.97 -4.30
C ASP A 85 -2.07 18.78 -3.66
N THR A 86 -0.93 18.19 -3.46
CA THR A 86 0.14 18.95 -2.82
C THR A 86 1.18 19.35 -3.83
N GLU A 87 1.74 20.55 -3.64
CA GLU A 87 2.90 20.98 -4.39
C GLU A 87 4.15 20.99 -3.53
N ASP A 88 4.04 20.53 -2.29
CA ASP A 88 5.19 20.49 -1.39
C ASP A 88 6.17 19.43 -1.89
N PRO A 89 7.42 19.82 -2.23
CA PRO A 89 8.39 18.86 -2.76
C PRO A 89 8.68 17.71 -1.82
N ARG A 90 8.59 17.93 -0.52
CA ARG A 90 8.86 16.87 0.45
C ARG A 90 7.78 15.80 0.42
N ILE A 91 6.54 16.22 0.29
CA ILE A 91 5.42 15.28 0.21
C ILE A 91 5.44 14.55 -1.12
N LEU A 92 5.76 15.25 -2.21
CA LEU A 92 5.89 14.62 -3.52
C LEU A 92 7.00 13.57 -3.52
N ALA A 93 8.12 13.87 -2.87
CA ALA A 93 9.22 12.90 -2.76
C ALA A 93 8.79 11.69 -1.96
N LEU A 94 8.03 11.91 -0.89
CA LEU A 94 7.54 10.81 -0.07
C LEU A 94 6.57 9.92 -0.85
N HIS A 95 5.70 10.51 -1.65
CA HIS A 95 4.81 9.75 -2.53
C HIS A 95 5.61 8.90 -3.51
N ARG A 96 6.62 9.48 -4.12
CA ARG A 96 7.44 8.75 -5.08
C ARG A 96 8.13 7.57 -4.42
N ASP A 97 8.66 7.78 -3.22
CA ASP A 97 9.31 6.70 -2.48
C ASP A 97 8.32 5.60 -2.14
N ALA A 98 7.11 5.98 -1.73
CA ALA A 98 6.08 5.01 -1.40
C ALA A 98 5.71 4.14 -2.59
N TYR A 99 5.49 4.76 -3.75
CA TYR A 99 5.13 4.00 -4.94
C TYR A 99 6.25 3.07 -5.38
N ARG A 100 7.50 3.53 -5.25
CA ARG A 100 8.63 2.68 -5.57
C ARG A 100 8.71 1.48 -4.66
N LEU A 101 8.51 1.67 -3.37
CA LEU A 101 8.55 0.56 -2.42
C LEU A 101 7.41 -0.42 -2.66
N LEU A 102 6.22 0.08 -2.98
CA LEU A 102 5.10 -0.80 -3.28
C LEU A 102 5.35 -1.62 -4.54
N ALA A 103 5.98 -1.00 -5.54
CA ALA A 103 6.32 -1.73 -6.76
C ALA A 103 7.34 -2.83 -6.47
N LEU A 104 8.31 -2.56 -5.60
CA LEU A 104 9.29 -3.57 -5.22
C LEU A 104 8.65 -4.76 -4.53
N CYS A 105 7.58 -4.53 -3.76
CA CYS A 105 6.88 -5.63 -3.11
C CYS A 105 6.36 -6.65 -4.12
N ASP A 106 6.00 -6.20 -5.30
CA ASP A 106 5.47 -7.10 -6.33
C ASP A 106 6.56 -7.98 -6.96
N VAL A 107 7.82 -7.59 -6.82
CA VAL A 107 8.94 -8.34 -7.36
C VAL A 107 9.53 -9.31 -6.36
N PHE A 108 9.31 -9.07 -5.09
CA PHE A 108 9.84 -9.93 -4.04
C PHE A 108 9.04 -11.23 -3.98
N ASP A 109 9.75 -12.33 -3.79
CA ASP A 109 9.13 -13.65 -3.73
C ASP A 109 9.92 -14.55 -2.77
N GLU A 110 9.66 -15.84 -2.83
CA GLU A 110 10.31 -16.79 -1.95
C GLU A 110 11.82 -16.85 -2.15
N ALA A 111 12.28 -16.50 -3.33
CA ALA A 111 13.70 -16.51 -3.63
C ALA A 111 14.42 -15.26 -3.12
N THR A 112 13.68 -14.25 -2.72
CA THR A 112 14.29 -13.04 -2.19
C THR A 112 15.05 -13.38 -0.90
N PRO A 113 16.33 -12.98 -0.78
CA PRO A 113 17.09 -13.29 0.44
C PRO A 113 16.42 -12.71 1.69
N PRO A 114 16.48 -13.43 2.80
CA PRO A 114 15.83 -12.99 4.03
C PRO A 114 16.22 -11.59 4.49
N LEU A 115 17.46 -11.22 4.36
CA LEU A 115 17.90 -9.89 4.76
C LEU A 115 17.24 -8.82 3.88
N HIS A 116 17.16 -9.06 2.59
CA HIS A 116 16.53 -8.11 1.68
C HIS A 116 15.05 -7.95 1.97
N ALA A 117 14.37 -9.05 2.29
CA ALA A 117 12.96 -8.99 2.66
C ALA A 117 12.78 -8.19 3.95
N TYR A 118 13.66 -8.37 4.89
CA TYR A 118 13.62 -7.64 6.16
C TYR A 118 13.88 -6.16 5.95
N GLU A 119 14.87 -5.81 5.13
CA GLU A 119 15.17 -4.41 4.82
C GLU A 119 14.02 -3.74 4.11
N GLN A 120 13.36 -4.45 3.20
CA GLN A 120 12.19 -3.92 2.50
C GLN A 120 11.06 -3.64 3.49
N MET A 121 10.82 -4.55 4.41
CA MET A 121 9.81 -4.37 5.44
C MET A 121 10.11 -3.11 6.27
N ARG A 122 11.35 -2.92 6.66
CA ARG A 122 11.71 -1.75 7.45
C ARG A 122 11.56 -0.46 6.66
N ALA A 123 11.92 -0.48 5.38
CA ALA A 123 11.75 0.70 4.52
C ALA A 123 10.27 1.07 4.40
N LEU A 124 9.41 0.07 4.23
CA LEU A 124 7.97 0.31 4.20
C LEU A 124 7.49 0.90 5.52
N ALA A 125 7.99 0.39 6.63
CA ALA A 125 7.59 0.89 7.94
C ALA A 125 7.99 2.35 8.13
N GLU A 126 9.19 2.71 7.72
CA GLU A 126 9.65 4.08 7.85
C GLU A 126 8.83 5.05 7.00
N THR A 127 8.51 4.64 5.78
CA THR A 127 7.69 5.47 4.90
C THR A 127 6.27 5.58 5.43
N THR A 128 5.72 4.47 5.94
CA THR A 128 4.38 4.49 6.54
C THR A 128 4.35 5.43 7.74
N ARG A 129 5.39 5.41 8.57
CA ARG A 129 5.48 6.31 9.72
C ARG A 129 5.50 7.76 9.28
N SER A 130 6.24 8.07 8.22
CA SER A 130 6.30 9.44 7.72
C SER A 130 4.93 9.94 7.28
N PHE A 131 4.15 9.10 6.60
CA PHE A 131 2.79 9.49 6.21
C PHE A 131 1.87 9.63 7.42
N ALA A 132 2.00 8.75 8.39
CA ALA A 132 1.20 8.84 9.61
C ALA A 132 1.51 10.13 10.37
N ASP A 133 2.78 10.50 10.44
CA ASP A 133 3.18 11.74 11.09
C ASP A 133 2.60 12.96 10.36
N LEU A 134 2.59 12.92 9.05
CA LEU A 134 1.97 13.99 8.26
C LEU A 134 0.49 14.12 8.61
N HIS A 135 -0.18 13.00 8.72
CA HIS A 135 -1.60 13.02 9.04
C HIS A 135 -1.85 13.63 10.42
N GLU A 136 -1.04 13.25 11.40
CA GLU A 136 -1.19 13.79 12.75
C GLU A 136 -0.99 15.29 12.77
N ARG A 137 -0.10 15.82 11.97
CA ARG A 137 0.13 17.26 11.92
C ARG A 137 -1.04 18.01 11.33
N ARG A 138 -1.81 17.36 10.44
CA ARG A 138 -2.97 17.98 9.83
C ARG A 138 -4.20 17.92 10.71
N GLU A 139 -4.33 16.82 11.45
CA GLU A 139 -5.52 16.58 12.26
C GLU A 139 -5.72 17.56 13.40
N PRO A 140 -4.69 17.89 14.18
CA PRO A 140 -4.89 18.71 15.38
C PRO A 140 -5.47 20.09 15.10
N ASP A 141 -5.35 20.55 13.88
CA ASP A 141 -5.82 21.89 13.54
C ASP A 141 -7.32 21.94 13.32
N GLN A 142 -7.97 20.82 13.40
CA GLN A 142 -9.41 20.73 13.23
C GLN A 142 -10.10 20.54 14.56
#